data_067d7575bbdb7df9b28f037ae3b40814
#
_entry.id   067d7575bbdb7df9b28f037ae3b40814
#
_cell.length_a   1.000
_cell.length_b   1.000
_cell.length_c   1.000
_cell.angle_alpha   90.00
_cell.angle_beta   90.00
_cell.angle_gamma   90.00
#
_symmetry.space_group_name_H-M   'P 1'
#
loop_
_entity.id
_entity.type
_entity.pdbx_description
1 polymer ?
#
loop_
_entity_poly.entity_id
_entity_poly.type
_entity_poly.pdbx_seq_one_letter_code
_entity_poly.pdbx_strand_id
1 'polypeptide(L)'
;MQKIIYFFSLLLILGCGVNYDQNLLIAPDLSTQEKKINYPLDINFAVTNNLSDKLGEIRNLSGDLKGEIFLNSLSLDNMQLVIANELRNYGFRISNDKSLPSVEFEITKLSINTGKVAVSYTTELDLEFTLRVKNKGTINQISKNYTNTRQTVRPPEIEANERVLNESISLLLNEVFETDLLQESFQ
;
A
#
# COMPACT_ATOMS: atom_id res chain seq x y z
N MET A 1 -27.03 -9.11 52.91
CA MET A 1 -26.20 -9.77 51.88
C MET A 1 -26.74 -9.67 50.48
N GLN A 2 -28.00 -9.31 50.23
CA GLN A 2 -28.60 -9.25 48.89
C GLN A 2 -28.27 -8.03 48.05
N LYS A 3 -27.76 -6.93 48.66
CA LYS A 3 -27.45 -5.69 47.93
C LYS A 3 -26.07 -5.64 47.28
N ILE A 4 -25.17 -6.56 47.59
CA ILE A 4 -23.81 -6.60 47.05
C ILE A 4 -23.79 -7.33 45.68
N ILE A 5 -24.74 -8.23 45.45
CA ILE A 5 -24.80 -9.03 44.20
C ILE A 5 -25.20 -8.16 43.00
N TYR A 6 -26.03 -7.12 43.21
CA TYR A 6 -26.45 -6.23 42.12
C TYR A 6 -25.37 -5.24 41.65
N PHE A 7 -24.38 -4.95 42.52
CA PHE A 7 -23.29 -4.04 42.14
C PHE A 7 -22.24 -4.73 41.26
N PHE A 8 -22.07 -6.05 41.39
CA PHE A 8 -21.12 -6.80 40.58
C PHE A 8 -21.64 -7.14 39.19
N SER A 9 -22.97 -7.24 39.00
CA SER A 9 -23.56 -7.47 37.68
C SER A 9 -23.59 -6.23 36.79
N LEU A 10 -23.51 -5.02 37.36
CA LEU A 10 -23.48 -3.78 36.58
C LEU A 10 -22.10 -3.44 36.01
N LEU A 11 -21.03 -4.02 36.59
CA LEU A 11 -19.65 -3.82 36.13
C LEU A 11 -19.28 -4.67 34.90
N LEU A 12 -20.09 -5.67 34.55
CA LEU A 12 -19.86 -6.53 33.40
C LEU A 12 -20.44 -6.00 32.07
N ILE A 13 -21.18 -4.87 32.12
CA ILE A 13 -21.83 -4.30 30.92
C ILE A 13 -21.00 -3.18 30.28
N LEU A 14 -19.94 -2.72 30.93
CA LEU A 14 -18.98 -1.78 30.33
C LEU A 14 -17.91 -2.57 29.54
N GLY A 15 -18.35 -3.43 28.65
CA GLY A 15 -17.52 -3.89 27.55
C GLY A 15 -17.27 -2.67 26.67
N CYS A 16 -16.25 -1.86 26.97
CA CYS A 16 -15.70 -0.91 26.02
C CYS A 16 -15.42 -1.69 24.73
N GLY A 17 -16.23 -1.48 23.72
CA GLY A 17 -15.94 -1.96 22.40
C GLY A 17 -14.61 -1.34 22.01
N VAL A 18 -13.53 -2.14 22.05
CA VAL A 18 -12.23 -1.69 21.58
C VAL A 18 -12.40 -1.46 20.09
N ASN A 19 -12.30 -0.21 19.67
CA ASN A 19 -12.23 0.15 18.27
C ASN A 19 -10.81 -0.14 17.78
N TYR A 20 -10.69 -0.90 16.70
CA TYR A 20 -9.43 -1.29 16.07
C TYR A 20 -9.17 -0.51 14.77
N ASP A 21 -9.72 0.70 14.61
CA ASP A 21 -9.46 1.51 13.42
C ASP A 21 -7.96 1.75 13.26
N GLN A 22 -7.48 1.59 12.04
CA GLN A 22 -6.08 1.73 11.67
C GLN A 22 -5.94 2.72 10.52
N ASN A 23 -4.90 3.55 10.58
CA ASN A 23 -4.56 4.52 9.54
C ASN A 23 -3.14 4.23 9.06
N LEU A 24 -3.02 3.44 7.99
CA LEU A 24 -1.76 2.87 7.54
C LEU A 24 -0.95 3.85 6.70
N LEU A 25 0.31 4.02 7.04
CA LEU A 25 1.27 4.81 6.29
C LEU A 25 2.02 3.95 5.28
N ILE A 26 1.98 4.32 4.01
CA ILE A 26 2.82 3.76 2.97
C ILE A 26 4.16 4.50 2.95
N ALA A 27 5.22 3.77 3.24
CA ALA A 27 6.61 4.22 3.18
C ALA A 27 7.51 3.06 2.74
N PRO A 28 7.47 2.67 1.44
CA PRO A 28 8.22 1.53 0.94
C PRO A 28 9.72 1.83 0.95
N ASP A 29 10.51 0.78 1.13
CA ASP A 29 11.96 0.81 0.98
C ASP A 29 12.34 0.09 -0.31
N LEU A 30 12.91 0.82 -1.26
CA LEU A 30 13.32 0.27 -2.55
C LEU A 30 14.82 -0.03 -2.54
N SER A 31 15.18 -1.17 -3.12
CA SER A 31 16.58 -1.47 -3.38
C SER A 31 17.07 -0.54 -4.49
N THR A 32 18.18 0.16 -4.22
CA THR A 32 18.79 1.03 -5.24
C THR A 32 19.12 0.23 -6.50
N GLN A 33 18.52 0.63 -7.62
CA GLN A 33 18.79 0.01 -8.92
C GLN A 33 20.07 0.57 -9.52
N GLU A 34 20.81 -0.27 -10.23
CA GLU A 34 21.92 0.23 -11.04
C GLU A 34 21.40 1.12 -12.18
N LYS A 35 22.14 2.19 -12.46
CA LYS A 35 21.80 3.12 -13.53
C LYS A 35 21.73 2.37 -14.87
N LYS A 36 20.53 2.32 -15.45
CA LYS A 36 20.27 1.62 -16.71
C LYS A 36 20.24 2.55 -17.94
N ILE A 37 20.16 3.87 -17.73
CA ILE A 37 20.11 4.85 -18.81
C ILE A 37 21.44 5.59 -18.89
N ASN A 38 22.08 5.54 -20.08
CA ASN A 38 23.41 6.14 -20.31
C ASN A 38 23.36 7.67 -20.40
N TYR A 39 22.21 8.24 -20.75
CA TYR A 39 22.02 9.70 -20.91
C TYR A 39 20.87 10.15 -20.04
N PRO A 40 21.03 11.27 -19.28
CA PRO A 40 19.92 11.83 -18.52
C PRO A 40 18.76 12.21 -19.44
N LEU A 41 17.59 11.65 -19.19
CA LEU A 41 16.36 11.99 -19.91
C LEU A 41 15.44 12.79 -19.01
N ASP A 42 14.89 13.88 -19.55
CA ASP A 42 13.86 14.65 -18.84
C ASP A 42 12.51 13.97 -19.02
N ILE A 43 11.82 13.73 -17.92
CA ILE A 43 10.50 13.11 -17.90
C ILE A 43 9.54 13.88 -16.99
N ASN A 44 8.25 13.87 -17.33
CA ASN A 44 7.19 14.17 -16.40
C ASN A 44 6.85 12.92 -15.61
N PHE A 45 6.70 13.03 -14.29
CA PHE A 45 6.45 11.90 -13.41
C PHE A 45 5.28 12.16 -12.48
N ALA A 46 4.44 11.15 -12.29
CA ALA A 46 3.33 11.19 -11.33
C ALA A 46 3.10 9.81 -10.69
N VAL A 47 2.67 9.84 -9.43
CA VAL A 47 2.00 8.72 -8.77
C VAL A 47 0.53 9.07 -8.62
N THR A 48 -0.33 8.18 -9.08
CA THR A 48 -1.79 8.37 -9.01
C THR A 48 -2.44 7.19 -8.28
N ASN A 49 -3.61 7.42 -7.73
CA ASN A 49 -4.44 6.35 -7.22
C ASN A 49 -5.91 6.59 -7.59
N ASN A 50 -6.64 5.51 -7.75
CA ASN A 50 -8.09 5.50 -7.91
C ASN A 50 -8.78 4.80 -6.71
N LEU A 51 -8.10 4.76 -5.57
CA LEU A 51 -8.56 4.04 -4.38
C LEU A 51 -9.50 4.91 -3.54
N SER A 52 -10.37 4.25 -2.79
CA SER A 52 -11.02 4.89 -1.64
C SER A 52 -10.03 5.03 -0.49
N ASP A 53 -10.26 6.00 0.40
CA ASP A 53 -9.46 6.14 1.62
C ASP A 53 -9.57 4.90 2.52
N LYS A 54 -10.71 4.21 2.47
CA LYS A 54 -10.93 2.94 3.18
C LYS A 54 -10.32 1.79 2.39
N LEU A 55 -9.32 1.13 2.98
CA LEU A 55 -8.61 -0.01 2.42
C LEU A 55 -9.23 -1.35 2.80
N GLY A 56 -9.95 -1.41 3.93
CA GLY A 56 -10.55 -2.65 4.39
C GLY A 56 -11.12 -2.62 5.79
N GLU A 57 -11.28 -3.81 6.37
CA GLU A 57 -12.00 -4.00 7.64
C GLU A 57 -11.32 -5.04 8.53
N ILE A 58 -11.55 -4.90 9.84
CA ILE A 58 -11.19 -5.88 10.86
C ILE A 58 -12.47 -6.49 11.40
N ARG A 59 -12.64 -7.80 11.27
CA ARG A 59 -13.84 -8.53 11.70
C ARG A 59 -13.51 -9.59 12.76
N ASN A 60 -14.46 -9.81 13.67
CA ASN A 60 -14.37 -10.89 14.65
C ASN A 60 -14.83 -12.25 14.05
N LEU A 61 -14.83 -13.30 14.90
CA LEU A 61 -15.24 -14.65 14.51
C LEU A 61 -16.71 -14.73 14.05
N SER A 62 -17.59 -13.87 14.58
CA SER A 62 -19.00 -13.79 14.20
C SER A 62 -19.22 -12.99 12.91
N GLY A 63 -18.16 -12.40 12.35
CA GLY A 63 -18.22 -11.51 11.18
C GLY A 63 -18.55 -10.06 11.52
N ASP A 64 -18.69 -9.70 12.82
CA ASP A 64 -18.98 -8.32 13.21
C ASP A 64 -17.78 -7.42 12.95
N LEU A 65 -18.05 -6.21 12.46
CA LEU A 65 -17.05 -5.18 12.29
C LEU A 65 -16.46 -4.76 13.65
N LYS A 66 -15.13 -4.73 13.75
CA LYS A 66 -14.37 -4.31 14.93
C LYS A 66 -13.53 -3.06 14.67
N GLY A 67 -13.18 -2.81 13.43
CA GLY A 67 -12.45 -1.62 13.02
C GLY A 67 -12.39 -1.52 11.51
N GLU A 68 -12.00 -0.35 11.05
CA GLU A 68 -11.78 -0.04 9.64
C GLU A 68 -10.30 0.29 9.41
N ILE A 69 -9.83 0.01 8.20
CA ILE A 69 -8.44 0.26 7.81
C ILE A 69 -8.46 1.34 6.73
N PHE A 70 -7.74 2.42 6.97
CA PHE A 70 -7.68 3.58 6.10
C PHE A 70 -6.26 3.82 5.59
N LEU A 71 -6.16 4.48 4.44
CA LEU A 71 -4.91 5.00 3.92
C LEU A 71 -4.57 6.33 4.59
N ASN A 72 -3.34 6.44 5.11
CA ASN A 72 -2.84 7.70 5.65
C ASN A 72 -2.66 8.72 4.51
N SER A 73 -3.05 9.97 4.75
CA SER A 73 -2.99 11.05 3.75
C SER A 73 -1.58 11.34 3.22
N LEU A 74 -0.53 11.03 3.97
CA LEU A 74 0.86 11.21 3.55
C LEU A 74 1.40 10.07 2.67
N SER A 75 0.63 9.00 2.51
CA SER A 75 1.11 7.78 1.81
C SER A 75 1.46 8.04 0.35
N LEU A 76 0.65 8.81 -0.37
CA LEU A 76 0.93 9.12 -1.78
C LEU A 76 2.16 10.00 -1.94
N ASP A 77 2.33 11.01 -1.10
CA ASP A 77 3.50 11.89 -1.12
C ASP A 77 4.78 11.10 -0.84
N ASN A 78 4.74 10.19 0.13
CA ASN A 78 5.86 9.29 0.43
C ASN A 78 6.19 8.39 -0.76
N MET A 79 5.20 7.75 -1.36
CA MET A 79 5.40 6.92 -2.55
C MET A 79 5.99 7.75 -3.71
N GLN A 80 5.45 8.94 -3.96
CA GLN A 80 5.96 9.83 -5.00
C GLN A 80 7.43 10.16 -4.75
N LEU A 81 7.80 10.46 -3.51
CA LEU A 81 9.19 10.78 -3.14
C LEU A 81 10.12 9.58 -3.37
N VAL A 82 9.74 8.39 -2.89
CA VAL A 82 10.55 7.17 -2.99
C VAL A 82 10.74 6.76 -4.46
N ILE A 83 9.66 6.71 -5.25
CA ILE A 83 9.71 6.35 -6.67
C ILE A 83 10.49 7.41 -7.47
N ALA A 84 10.31 8.71 -7.16
CA ALA A 84 11.07 9.78 -7.81
C ALA A 84 12.57 9.64 -7.58
N ASN A 85 12.99 9.27 -6.37
CA ASN A 85 14.40 9.04 -6.06
C ASN A 85 14.93 7.83 -6.84
N GLU A 86 14.16 6.76 -6.95
CA GLU A 86 14.57 5.58 -7.70
C GLU A 86 14.66 5.86 -9.21
N LEU A 87 13.74 6.64 -9.78
CA LEU A 87 13.84 7.09 -11.17
C LEU A 87 15.08 7.96 -11.43
N ARG A 88 15.48 8.80 -10.46
CA ARG A 88 16.75 9.56 -10.56
C ARG A 88 17.97 8.64 -10.53
N ASN A 89 17.98 7.63 -9.65
CA ASN A 89 19.02 6.60 -9.61
C ASN A 89 19.11 5.83 -10.93
N TYR A 90 17.95 5.57 -11.54
CA TYR A 90 17.85 4.93 -12.85
C TYR A 90 18.40 5.81 -14.01
N GLY A 91 18.53 7.11 -13.80
CA GLY A 91 19.13 8.07 -14.73
C GLY A 91 18.19 9.15 -15.28
N PHE A 92 16.95 9.22 -14.82
CA PHE A 92 16.00 10.25 -15.24
C PHE A 92 16.20 11.57 -14.49
N ARG A 93 15.84 12.66 -15.15
CA ARG A 93 15.62 13.97 -14.52
C ARG A 93 14.13 14.26 -14.52
N ILE A 94 13.57 14.49 -13.33
CA ILE A 94 12.14 14.73 -13.16
C ILE A 94 11.84 16.21 -13.35
N SER A 95 10.89 16.51 -14.22
CA SER A 95 10.40 17.84 -14.57
C SER A 95 8.86 17.88 -14.45
N ASN A 96 8.32 19.07 -14.25
CA ASN A 96 6.86 19.30 -14.26
C ASN A 96 6.34 19.68 -15.65
N ASP A 97 7.19 19.67 -16.68
CA ASP A 97 6.80 19.99 -18.05
C ASP A 97 5.98 18.85 -18.66
N LYS A 98 4.70 19.10 -18.90
CA LYS A 98 3.75 18.12 -19.46
C LYS A 98 3.99 17.80 -20.93
N SER A 99 4.85 18.54 -21.62
CA SER A 99 5.22 18.26 -23.01
C SER A 99 6.26 17.14 -23.12
N LEU A 100 6.94 16.82 -22.02
CA LEU A 100 7.94 15.75 -21.95
C LEU A 100 7.28 14.36 -21.95
N PRO A 101 8.04 13.32 -22.28
CA PRO A 101 7.63 11.95 -22.03
C PRO A 101 7.20 11.76 -20.57
N SER A 102 6.15 10.98 -20.33
CA SER A 102 5.63 10.79 -18.98
C SER A 102 5.81 9.36 -18.50
N VAL A 103 6.12 9.25 -17.21
CA VAL A 103 6.15 8.01 -16.43
C VAL A 103 5.13 8.15 -15.32
N GLU A 104 4.13 7.27 -15.30
CA GLU A 104 3.06 7.26 -14.32
C GLU A 104 3.01 5.91 -13.60
N PHE A 105 3.02 5.95 -12.27
CA PHE A 105 2.74 4.81 -11.41
C PHE A 105 1.33 4.96 -10.85
N GLU A 106 0.46 4.05 -11.20
CA GLU A 106 -0.93 4.03 -10.74
C GLU A 106 -1.16 2.87 -9.78
N ILE A 107 -1.70 3.16 -8.59
CA ILE A 107 -2.21 2.13 -7.69
C ILE A 107 -3.64 1.82 -8.15
N THR A 108 -3.83 0.67 -8.78
CA THR A 108 -5.12 0.25 -9.33
C THR A 108 -5.95 -0.56 -8.35
N LYS A 109 -5.27 -1.25 -7.41
CA LYS A 109 -5.91 -2.00 -6.33
C LYS A 109 -5.05 -1.95 -5.08
N LEU A 110 -5.70 -1.72 -3.94
CA LEU A 110 -5.12 -1.89 -2.62
C LEU A 110 -6.24 -2.22 -1.65
N SER A 111 -6.22 -3.42 -1.10
CA SER A 111 -7.15 -3.80 -0.04
C SER A 111 -6.44 -4.64 1.01
N ILE A 112 -6.79 -4.43 2.27
CA ILE A 112 -6.27 -5.19 3.41
C ILE A 112 -7.41 -5.53 4.35
N ASN A 113 -7.76 -6.79 4.48
CA ASN A 113 -8.86 -7.25 5.30
C ASN A 113 -8.36 -8.22 6.36
N THR A 114 -8.85 -8.06 7.57
CA THR A 114 -8.53 -8.96 8.68
C THR A 114 -9.79 -9.61 9.22
N GLY A 115 -9.83 -10.93 9.19
CA GLY A 115 -10.89 -11.74 9.75
C GLY A 115 -10.39 -12.68 10.85
N LYS A 116 -11.18 -12.89 11.90
CA LYS A 116 -10.87 -13.91 12.91
C LYS A 116 -11.40 -15.27 12.45
N VAL A 117 -10.53 -16.28 12.39
CA VAL A 117 -10.87 -17.64 12.04
C VAL A 117 -10.45 -18.56 13.19
N ALA A 118 -11.41 -19.18 13.87
CA ALA A 118 -11.18 -20.01 15.04
C ALA A 118 -10.33 -19.30 16.12
N VAL A 119 -9.06 -19.68 16.27
CA VAL A 119 -8.15 -19.16 17.30
C VAL A 119 -7.16 -18.11 16.74
N SER A 120 -7.20 -17.82 15.44
CA SER A 120 -6.26 -16.91 14.76
C SER A 120 -6.99 -15.80 14.01
N TYR A 121 -6.26 -14.73 13.71
CA TYR A 121 -6.66 -13.71 12.75
C TYR A 121 -5.93 -13.96 11.44
N THR A 122 -6.66 -13.87 10.34
CA THR A 122 -6.10 -13.94 8.99
C THR A 122 -6.21 -12.55 8.36
N THR A 123 -5.08 -11.99 7.95
CA THR A 123 -5.02 -10.75 7.19
C THR A 123 -4.73 -11.09 5.74
N GLU A 124 -5.57 -10.62 4.84
CA GLU A 124 -5.44 -10.76 3.39
C GLU A 124 -5.13 -9.40 2.79
N LEU A 125 -4.07 -9.31 2.01
CA LEU A 125 -3.63 -8.14 1.26
C LEU A 125 -3.71 -8.43 -0.22
N ASP A 126 -4.40 -7.56 -0.96
CA ASP A 126 -4.39 -7.52 -2.42
C ASP A 126 -3.85 -6.18 -2.90
N LEU A 127 -2.88 -6.20 -3.79
CA LEU A 127 -2.18 -5.05 -4.30
C LEU A 127 -1.99 -5.17 -5.81
N GLU A 128 -2.25 -4.08 -6.55
CA GLU A 128 -1.98 -4.01 -7.99
C GLU A 128 -1.44 -2.63 -8.36
N PHE A 129 -0.32 -2.61 -9.07
CA PHE A 129 0.28 -1.43 -9.67
C PHE A 129 0.30 -1.53 -11.19
N THR A 130 0.09 -0.39 -11.82
CA THR A 130 0.32 -0.20 -13.25
C THR A 130 1.39 0.87 -13.45
N LEU A 131 2.47 0.51 -14.13
CA LEU A 131 3.44 1.45 -14.70
C LEU A 131 3.01 1.75 -16.13
N ARG A 132 2.85 3.04 -16.44
CA ARG A 132 2.54 3.53 -17.78
C ARG A 132 3.62 4.51 -18.22
N VAL A 133 4.17 4.28 -19.40
CA VAL A 133 5.19 5.14 -20.03
C VAL A 133 4.63 5.67 -21.34
N LYS A 134 4.59 6.99 -21.48
CA LYS A 134 4.19 7.65 -22.73
C LYS A 134 5.38 8.38 -23.32
N ASN A 135 5.78 7.98 -24.53
CA ASN A 135 6.88 8.60 -25.27
C ASN A 135 6.54 8.69 -26.76
N LYS A 136 6.72 9.88 -27.36
CA LYS A 136 6.50 10.12 -28.82
C LYS A 136 5.17 9.60 -29.36
N GLY A 137 4.10 9.69 -28.55
CA GLY A 137 2.76 9.21 -28.93
C GLY A 137 2.51 7.72 -28.68
N THR A 138 3.52 6.94 -28.34
CA THR A 138 3.39 5.54 -27.93
C THR A 138 3.12 5.47 -26.43
N ILE A 139 2.23 4.54 -26.03
CA ILE A 139 1.96 4.23 -24.63
C ILE A 139 2.31 2.77 -24.40
N ASN A 140 3.29 2.53 -23.54
CA ASN A 140 3.66 1.21 -23.06
C ASN A 140 3.20 1.10 -21.60
N GLN A 141 2.66 -0.06 -21.22
CA GLN A 141 2.24 -0.28 -19.83
C GLN A 141 2.47 -1.72 -19.40
N ILE A 142 2.68 -1.87 -18.10
CA ILE A 142 2.74 -3.16 -17.42
C ILE A 142 1.96 -3.06 -16.12
N SER A 143 1.16 -4.08 -15.82
CA SER A 143 0.50 -4.23 -14.52
C SER A 143 1.09 -5.41 -13.78
N LYS A 144 1.32 -5.21 -12.49
CA LYS A 144 1.78 -6.24 -11.55
C LYS A 144 0.83 -6.32 -10.39
N ASN A 145 0.55 -7.54 -9.96
CA ASN A 145 -0.29 -7.80 -8.79
C ASN A 145 0.47 -8.62 -7.75
N TYR A 146 0.08 -8.45 -6.51
CA TYR A 146 0.62 -9.18 -5.37
C TYR A 146 -0.49 -9.48 -4.38
N THR A 147 -0.59 -10.72 -3.93
CA THR A 147 -1.49 -11.11 -2.86
C THR A 147 -0.69 -11.74 -1.74
N ASN A 148 -1.03 -11.41 -0.52
CA ASN A 148 -0.40 -11.97 0.67
C ASN A 148 -1.44 -12.34 1.71
N THR A 149 -1.22 -13.45 2.40
CA THR A 149 -2.07 -13.90 3.51
C THR A 149 -1.21 -14.19 4.71
N ARG A 150 -1.53 -13.55 5.84
CA ARG A 150 -0.81 -13.69 7.10
C ARG A 150 -1.75 -14.14 8.21
N GLN A 151 -1.27 -15.03 9.06
CA GLN A 151 -2.01 -15.47 10.25
C GLN A 151 -1.31 -15.01 11.54
N THR A 152 -2.10 -14.54 12.50
CA THR A 152 -1.63 -14.11 13.83
C THR A 152 -2.59 -14.63 14.91
N VAL A 153 -2.08 -14.88 16.12
CA VAL A 153 -2.90 -15.33 17.27
C VAL A 153 -3.67 -14.16 17.89
N ARG A 154 -3.16 -12.93 17.73
CA ARG A 154 -3.77 -11.68 18.24
C ARG A 154 -4.26 -10.83 17.07
N PRO A 155 -5.20 -9.89 17.29
CA PRO A 155 -5.51 -8.88 16.29
C PRO A 155 -4.22 -8.21 15.84
N PRO A 156 -4.00 -8.01 14.54
CA PRO A 156 -2.80 -7.35 14.06
C PRO A 156 -2.77 -5.90 14.53
N GLU A 157 -1.64 -5.50 15.08
CA GLU A 157 -1.35 -4.12 15.43
C GLU A 157 -1.10 -3.31 14.15
N ILE A 158 -1.26 -1.99 14.22
CA ILE A 158 -1.09 -1.08 13.07
C ILE A 158 0.29 -1.24 12.44
N GLU A 159 1.34 -1.29 13.25
CA GLU A 159 2.72 -1.44 12.80
C GLU A 159 2.97 -2.77 12.06
N ALA A 160 2.24 -3.81 12.47
CA ALA A 160 2.33 -5.12 11.81
C ALA A 160 1.69 -5.10 10.41
N ASN A 161 0.56 -4.41 10.27
CA ASN A 161 -0.11 -4.23 8.98
C ASN A 161 0.67 -3.27 8.07
N GLU A 162 1.20 -2.15 8.61
CA GLU A 162 2.08 -1.24 7.87
C GLU A 162 3.32 -1.94 7.33
N ARG A 163 3.98 -2.76 8.16
CA ARG A 163 5.15 -3.52 7.71
C ARG A 163 4.82 -4.46 6.56
N VAL A 164 3.75 -5.27 6.67
CA VAL A 164 3.35 -6.18 5.60
C VAL A 164 3.00 -5.42 4.33
N LEU A 165 2.28 -4.31 4.45
CA LEU A 165 1.93 -3.45 3.34
C LEU A 165 3.17 -2.88 2.65
N ASN A 166 4.09 -2.29 3.42
CA ASN A 166 5.30 -1.66 2.89
C ASN A 166 6.27 -2.67 2.27
N GLU A 167 6.46 -3.84 2.88
CA GLU A 167 7.25 -4.94 2.30
C GLU A 167 6.64 -5.40 0.96
N SER A 168 5.32 -5.56 0.89
CA SER A 168 4.63 -5.99 -0.33
C SER A 168 4.71 -4.95 -1.45
N ILE A 169 4.56 -3.67 -1.11
CA ILE A 169 4.73 -2.56 -2.06
C ILE A 169 6.17 -2.51 -2.56
N SER A 170 7.15 -2.63 -1.66
CA SER A 170 8.58 -2.63 -2.03
C SER A 170 8.91 -3.76 -3.00
N LEU A 171 8.43 -4.98 -2.72
CA LEU A 171 8.63 -6.12 -3.62
C LEU A 171 8.03 -5.85 -5.00
N LEU A 172 6.79 -5.37 -5.06
CA LEU A 172 6.10 -5.12 -6.32
C LEU A 172 6.74 -4.00 -7.15
N LEU A 173 7.17 -2.91 -6.49
CA LEU A 173 7.87 -1.82 -7.14
C LEU A 173 9.25 -2.26 -7.65
N ASN A 174 10.00 -3.05 -6.88
CA ASN A 174 11.27 -3.61 -7.34
C ASN A 174 11.07 -4.49 -8.60
N GLU A 175 10.06 -5.36 -8.61
CA GLU A 175 9.72 -6.13 -9.81
C GLU A 175 9.39 -5.25 -11.03
N VAL A 176 8.71 -4.11 -10.82
CA VAL A 176 8.42 -3.17 -11.90
C VAL A 176 9.69 -2.50 -12.42
N PHE A 177 10.60 -2.09 -11.52
CA PHE A 177 11.89 -1.50 -11.92
C PHE A 177 12.84 -2.50 -12.58
N GLU A 178 12.73 -3.79 -12.26
CA GLU A 178 13.51 -4.87 -12.89
C GLU A 178 13.05 -5.15 -14.33
N THR A 179 11.87 -4.69 -14.74
CA THR A 179 11.41 -4.86 -16.12
C THR A 179 12.19 -3.94 -17.06
N ASP A 180 12.37 -4.36 -18.30
CA ASP A 180 13.02 -3.54 -19.33
C ASP A 180 12.10 -2.45 -19.91
N LEU A 181 10.85 -2.35 -19.42
CA LEU A 181 9.83 -1.44 -19.94
C LEU A 181 10.32 0.01 -19.98
N LEU A 182 10.95 0.49 -18.88
CA LEU A 182 11.49 1.84 -18.82
C LEU A 182 12.59 2.05 -19.87
N GLN A 183 13.50 1.09 -20.03
CA GLN A 183 14.61 1.17 -20.98
C GLN A 183 14.09 1.12 -22.42
N GLU A 184 13.22 0.16 -22.74
CA GLU A 184 12.66 -0.04 -24.07
C GLU A 184 11.79 1.12 -24.54
N SER A 185 11.05 1.76 -23.60
CA SER A 185 10.16 2.87 -23.94
C SER A 185 10.89 4.17 -24.34
N PHE A 186 12.21 4.26 -24.07
CA PHE A 186 13.01 5.45 -24.35
C PHE A 186 14.13 5.22 -25.38
N GLN A 187 14.21 4.05 -25.99
CA GLN A 187 15.03 3.76 -27.15
C GLN A 187 14.32 4.18 -28.44
#